data_e146e5a76f12578667fd0a01d99a7281
#
_entry.id   e146e5a76f12578667fd0a01d99a7281
#
_cell.length_a   1.000
_cell.length_b   1.000
_cell.length_c   1.000
_cell.angle_alpha   90.00
_cell.angle_beta   90.00
_cell.angle_gamma   90.00
#
_symmetry.space_group_name_H-M   'P 1'
#
loop_
_entity.id
_entity.type
_entity.pdbx_description
1 polymer ?
#
loop_
_entity_poly.entity_id
_entity_poly.type
_entity_poly.pdbx_seq_one_letter_code
_entity_poly.pdbx_strand_id
1 'polypeptide(L)'
;KAKLDDVKKRLQQGEDFAALATAHSACPSKAQGGALGQISKGQTVPEFERQLLRLPLGLALQPIESRYGFHVVQVDLRVEGEALPFAVVENRIRAELGQRVWHKAVVQYLQTLVGAARIEGIELQGATSPLLQ
;
A
#
# COMPACT_ATOMS: atom_id res chain seq x y z
N LYS A 1 13.37 12.31 -13.76
CA LYS A 1 12.27 12.90 -14.58
C LYS A 1 12.50 12.65 -16.06
N ALA A 2 13.64 13.02 -16.68
CA ALA A 2 13.90 12.83 -18.11
C ALA A 2 13.66 11.38 -18.62
N LYS A 3 14.12 10.37 -17.89
CA LYS A 3 13.90 8.94 -18.24
C LYS A 3 12.41 8.56 -18.21
N LEU A 4 11.64 9.13 -17.28
CA LEU A 4 10.21 8.88 -17.16
C LEU A 4 9.43 9.52 -18.33
N ASP A 5 9.82 10.72 -18.74
CA ASP A 5 9.22 11.43 -19.87
C ASP A 5 9.49 10.70 -21.19
N ASP A 6 10.69 10.13 -21.36
CA ASP A 6 11.03 9.30 -22.50
C ASP A 6 10.17 8.04 -22.57
N VAL A 7 10.09 7.27 -21.47
CA VAL A 7 9.24 6.06 -21.39
C VAL A 7 7.78 6.39 -21.69
N LYS A 8 7.26 7.47 -21.12
CA LYS A 8 5.88 7.91 -21.37
C LYS A 8 5.64 8.25 -22.84
N LYS A 9 6.58 8.95 -23.48
CA LYS A 9 6.49 9.29 -24.89
C LYS A 9 6.46 8.05 -25.79
N ARG A 10 7.29 7.05 -25.49
CA ARG A 10 7.33 5.77 -26.20
C ARG A 10 6.03 4.98 -26.04
N LEU A 11 5.45 4.97 -24.83
CA LEU A 11 4.12 4.39 -24.57
C LEU A 11 3.02 5.09 -25.36
N GLN A 12 3.07 6.41 -25.48
CA GLN A 12 2.12 7.18 -26.29
C GLN A 12 2.26 6.91 -27.79
N GLN A 13 3.43 6.46 -28.23
CA GLN A 13 3.71 6.04 -29.62
C GLN A 13 3.28 4.59 -29.89
N GLY A 14 2.74 3.90 -28.89
CA GLY A 14 2.21 2.53 -29.02
C GLY A 14 3.22 1.43 -28.72
N GLU A 15 4.36 1.76 -28.11
CA GLU A 15 5.27 0.70 -27.63
C GLU A 15 4.64 -0.10 -26.49
N ASP A 16 5.02 -1.38 -26.43
CA ASP A 16 4.48 -2.32 -25.45
C ASP A 16 4.86 -1.94 -24.00
N PHE A 17 3.83 -1.81 -23.14
CA PHE A 17 4.01 -1.44 -21.75
C PHE A 17 4.87 -2.45 -21.00
N ALA A 18 4.64 -3.76 -21.23
CA ALA A 18 5.35 -4.81 -20.52
C ALA A 18 6.84 -4.84 -20.87
N ALA A 19 7.18 -4.62 -22.14
CA ALA A 19 8.56 -4.53 -22.59
C ALA A 19 9.28 -3.34 -21.95
N LEU A 20 8.64 -2.17 -21.93
CA LEU A 20 9.20 -0.95 -21.33
C LEU A 20 9.32 -1.08 -19.80
N ALA A 21 8.34 -1.70 -19.14
CA ALA A 21 8.40 -1.96 -17.70
C ALA A 21 9.56 -2.91 -17.37
N THR A 22 9.74 -3.99 -18.13
CA THR A 22 10.84 -4.94 -17.95
C THR A 22 12.21 -4.27 -18.12
N ALA A 23 12.33 -3.39 -19.11
CA ALA A 23 13.60 -2.71 -19.40
C ALA A 23 13.94 -1.56 -18.42
N HIS A 24 12.93 -0.82 -17.98
CA HIS A 24 13.15 0.48 -17.33
C HIS A 24 12.66 0.60 -15.90
N SER A 25 11.75 -0.28 -15.44
CA SER A 25 11.18 -0.20 -14.10
C SER A 25 12.20 -0.60 -13.02
N ALA A 26 12.17 0.11 -11.90
CA ALA A 26 12.87 -0.27 -10.67
C ALA A 26 12.00 -1.11 -9.72
N CYS A 27 10.69 -1.24 -10.01
CA CYS A 27 9.75 -2.00 -9.20
C CYS A 27 9.98 -3.52 -9.37
N PRO A 28 9.80 -4.34 -8.31
CA PRO A 28 9.87 -5.81 -8.42
C PRO A 28 8.92 -6.40 -9.46
N SER A 29 7.78 -5.77 -9.72
CA SER A 29 6.81 -6.19 -10.75
C SER A 29 7.35 -6.15 -12.18
N LYS A 30 8.53 -5.56 -12.41
CA LYS A 30 9.19 -5.58 -13.73
C LYS A 30 9.38 -6.99 -14.28
N ALA A 31 9.57 -7.98 -13.40
CA ALA A 31 9.72 -9.38 -13.80
C ALA A 31 8.44 -9.95 -14.47
N GLN A 32 7.29 -9.34 -14.19
CA GLN A 32 6.00 -9.65 -14.81
C GLN A 32 5.53 -8.54 -15.78
N GLY A 33 6.47 -7.82 -16.41
CA GLY A 33 6.14 -6.73 -17.33
C GLY A 33 5.42 -5.54 -16.66
N GLY A 34 5.59 -5.36 -15.35
CA GLY A 34 4.90 -4.31 -14.59
C GLY A 34 3.48 -4.68 -14.13
N ALA A 35 2.99 -5.89 -14.45
CA ALA A 35 1.65 -6.32 -14.05
C ALA A 35 1.54 -6.44 -12.53
N LEU A 36 0.53 -5.79 -11.96
CA LEU A 36 0.21 -5.85 -10.53
C LEU A 36 -1.02 -6.74 -10.24
N GLY A 37 -1.68 -7.23 -11.31
CA GLY A 37 -2.94 -7.94 -11.19
C GLY A 37 -4.07 -7.05 -10.67
N GLN A 38 -5.09 -7.65 -10.11
CA GLN A 38 -6.20 -6.92 -9.51
C GLN A 38 -5.80 -6.36 -8.15
N ILE A 39 -5.90 -5.05 -8.01
CA ILE A 39 -5.62 -4.33 -6.76
C ILE A 39 -6.93 -3.93 -6.11
N SER A 40 -7.12 -4.31 -4.86
CA SER A 40 -8.24 -3.88 -4.03
C SER A 40 -7.82 -2.70 -3.14
N LYS A 41 -8.82 -1.94 -2.67
CA LYS A 41 -8.61 -0.82 -1.76
C LYS A 41 -7.87 -1.27 -0.49
N GLY A 42 -6.84 -0.50 -0.11
CA GLY A 42 -6.00 -0.79 1.06
C GLY A 42 -4.81 -1.72 0.80
N GLN A 43 -4.61 -2.19 -0.43
CA GLN A 43 -3.46 -3.04 -0.79
C GLN A 43 -2.22 -2.28 -1.21
N THR A 44 -2.33 -0.99 -1.43
CA THR A 44 -1.21 -0.14 -1.84
C THR A 44 -1.02 1.02 -0.86
N VAL A 45 0.08 1.75 -1.00
CA VAL A 45 0.32 2.93 -0.16
C VAL A 45 -0.73 4.01 -0.43
N PRO A 46 -1.22 4.71 0.61
CA PRO A 46 -2.35 5.62 0.49
C PRO A 46 -2.19 6.73 -0.56
N GLU A 47 -0.98 7.22 -0.73
CA GLU A 47 -0.67 8.27 -1.72
C GLU A 47 -0.76 7.76 -3.16
N PHE A 48 -0.41 6.49 -3.41
CA PHE A 48 -0.57 5.84 -4.71
C PHE A 48 -2.04 5.52 -4.98
N GLU A 49 -2.72 4.91 -4.00
CA GLU A 49 -4.13 4.51 -4.11
C GLU A 49 -5.04 5.70 -4.41
N ARG A 50 -4.88 6.82 -3.69
CA ARG A 50 -5.69 8.03 -3.91
C ARG A 50 -5.58 8.58 -5.32
N GLN A 51 -4.40 8.50 -5.93
CA GLN A 51 -4.19 8.95 -7.31
C GLN A 51 -4.72 7.92 -8.30
N LEU A 52 -4.47 6.61 -8.07
CA LEU A 52 -4.94 5.50 -8.90
C LEU A 52 -6.47 5.51 -9.05
N LEU A 53 -7.20 5.75 -7.96
CA LEU A 53 -8.68 5.79 -7.98
C LEU A 53 -9.25 6.91 -8.86
N ARG A 54 -8.47 7.95 -9.14
CA ARG A 54 -8.87 9.09 -9.98
C ARG A 54 -8.50 8.93 -11.44
N LEU A 55 -7.66 7.95 -11.79
CA LEU A 55 -7.23 7.76 -13.17
C LEU A 55 -8.37 7.20 -14.01
N PRO A 56 -8.50 7.63 -15.27
CA PRO A 56 -9.35 6.95 -16.24
C PRO A 56 -8.77 5.58 -16.63
N LEU A 57 -9.54 4.79 -17.35
CA LEU A 57 -9.03 3.59 -18.03
C LEU A 57 -7.96 3.98 -19.07
N GLY A 58 -7.00 3.09 -19.27
CA GLY A 58 -5.89 3.27 -20.20
C GLY A 58 -4.63 3.85 -19.54
N LEU A 59 -3.73 4.37 -20.36
CA LEU A 59 -2.45 4.94 -19.94
C LEU A 59 -2.65 6.28 -19.22
N ALA A 60 -2.13 6.39 -18.01
CA ALA A 60 -2.16 7.64 -17.24
C ALA A 60 -1.27 8.71 -17.91
N LEU A 61 -1.87 9.86 -18.20
CA LEU A 61 -1.15 11.00 -18.80
C LEU A 61 -0.14 11.63 -17.85
N GLN A 62 -0.37 11.53 -16.54
CA GLN A 62 0.55 12.04 -15.53
C GLN A 62 1.06 10.88 -14.66
N PRO A 63 2.35 10.89 -14.32
CA PRO A 63 2.91 9.89 -13.43
C PRO A 63 2.33 10.06 -12.01
N ILE A 64 2.09 8.94 -11.34
CA ILE A 64 1.73 8.92 -9.93
C ILE A 64 2.99 9.09 -9.10
N GLU A 65 2.94 9.99 -8.12
CA GLU A 65 3.99 10.17 -7.13
C GLU A 65 3.67 9.40 -5.84
N SER A 66 4.64 8.67 -5.34
CA SER A 66 4.58 7.99 -4.06
C SER A 66 5.89 8.13 -3.29
N ARG A 67 5.95 7.66 -2.05
CA ARG A 67 7.18 7.60 -1.25
C ARG A 67 8.31 6.79 -1.90
N TYR A 68 7.99 5.94 -2.87
CA TYR A 68 8.95 5.10 -3.60
C TYR A 68 9.41 5.72 -4.92
N GLY A 69 8.83 6.87 -5.32
CA GLY A 69 9.18 7.58 -6.53
C GLY A 69 8.00 7.81 -7.46
N PHE A 70 8.30 7.97 -8.74
CA PHE A 70 7.31 8.23 -9.79
C PHE A 70 6.96 6.96 -10.55
N HIS A 71 5.67 6.74 -10.78
CA HIS A 71 5.13 5.56 -11.45
C HIS A 71 4.34 5.97 -12.70
N VAL A 72 4.65 5.34 -13.82
CA VAL A 72 3.77 5.34 -15.01
C VAL A 72 2.81 4.18 -14.83
N VAL A 73 1.52 4.42 -14.98
CA VAL A 73 0.46 3.44 -14.72
C VAL A 73 -0.48 3.34 -15.90
N GLN A 74 -0.89 2.12 -16.21
CA GLN A 74 -1.97 1.81 -17.13
C GLN A 74 -3.07 1.08 -16.36
N VAL A 75 -4.31 1.53 -16.52
CA VAL A 75 -5.50 0.92 -15.90
C VAL A 75 -6.25 0.15 -16.98
N ASP A 76 -6.13 -1.16 -16.99
CA ASP A 76 -6.75 -2.00 -18.01
C ASP A 76 -8.24 -2.21 -17.76
N LEU A 77 -8.62 -2.36 -16.49
CA LEU A 77 -10.00 -2.60 -16.09
C LEU A 77 -10.28 -1.95 -14.73
N ARG A 78 -11.49 -1.45 -14.55
CA ARG A 78 -12.00 -1.03 -13.25
C ARG A 78 -13.29 -1.80 -12.97
N VAL A 79 -13.32 -2.47 -11.83
CA VAL A 79 -14.52 -3.12 -11.32
C VAL A 79 -14.97 -2.35 -10.08
N GLU A 80 -16.17 -1.81 -10.13
CA GLU A 80 -16.78 -1.21 -8.95
C GLU A 80 -17.27 -2.32 -8.03
N GLY A 81 -16.80 -2.25 -6.77
CA GLY A 81 -17.25 -3.19 -5.75
C GLY A 81 -18.58 -2.76 -5.16
N GLU A 82 -19.44 -3.72 -4.89
CA GLU A 82 -20.64 -3.48 -4.11
C GLU A 82 -20.35 -3.62 -2.61
N ALA A 83 -21.01 -2.78 -1.80
CA ALA A 83 -20.94 -2.92 -0.36
C ALA A 83 -21.64 -4.21 0.08
N LEU A 84 -20.91 -5.11 0.70
CA LEU A 84 -21.48 -6.33 1.24
C LEU A 84 -22.41 -6.02 2.42
N PRO A 85 -23.56 -6.71 2.56
CA PRO A 85 -24.41 -6.59 3.73
C PRO A 85 -23.65 -6.87 5.02
N PHE A 86 -23.92 -6.11 6.08
CA PHE A 86 -23.22 -6.25 7.36
C PHE A 86 -23.24 -7.69 7.89
N ALA A 87 -24.38 -8.38 7.79
CA ALA A 87 -24.53 -9.76 8.23
C ALA A 87 -23.52 -10.73 7.58
N VAL A 88 -23.07 -10.46 6.35
CA VAL A 88 -22.09 -11.29 5.64
C VAL A 88 -20.67 -11.00 6.14
N VAL A 89 -20.39 -9.77 6.55
CA VAL A 89 -19.03 -9.33 6.93
C VAL A 89 -18.81 -9.21 8.43
N GLU A 90 -19.86 -9.33 9.24
CA GLU A 90 -19.80 -9.15 10.69
C GLU A 90 -18.68 -9.96 11.35
N ASN A 91 -18.61 -11.25 11.07
CA ASN A 91 -17.59 -12.12 11.68
C ASN A 91 -16.17 -11.71 11.28
N ARG A 92 -15.99 -11.27 10.04
CA ARG A 92 -14.69 -10.78 9.54
C ARG A 92 -14.30 -9.47 10.24
N ILE A 93 -15.26 -8.54 10.37
CA ILE A 93 -15.04 -7.27 11.09
C ILE A 93 -14.71 -7.54 12.55
N ARG A 94 -15.45 -8.44 13.21
CA ARG A 94 -15.20 -8.82 14.60
C ARG A 94 -13.81 -9.42 14.79
N ALA A 95 -13.38 -10.30 13.90
CA ALA A 95 -12.05 -10.91 13.94
C ALA A 95 -10.94 -9.85 13.77
N GLU A 96 -11.09 -8.96 12.77
CA GLU A 96 -10.14 -7.89 12.51
C GLU A 96 -10.02 -6.90 13.68
N LEU A 97 -11.15 -6.47 14.24
CA LEU A 97 -11.17 -5.61 15.43
C LEU A 97 -10.58 -6.30 16.65
N GLY A 98 -10.88 -7.58 16.83
CA GLY A 98 -10.31 -8.39 17.91
C GLY A 98 -8.78 -8.48 17.82
N GLN A 99 -8.23 -8.71 16.63
CA GLN A 99 -6.78 -8.72 16.43
C GLN A 99 -6.14 -7.36 16.73
N ARG A 100 -6.77 -6.27 16.31
CA ARG A 100 -6.26 -4.92 16.59
C ARG A 100 -6.24 -4.60 18.08
N VAL A 101 -7.34 -4.94 18.79
CA VAL A 101 -7.43 -4.76 20.25
C VAL A 101 -6.40 -5.61 20.97
N TRP A 102 -6.27 -6.87 20.59
CA TRP A 102 -5.25 -7.77 21.13
C TRP A 102 -3.84 -7.24 20.94
N HIS A 103 -3.51 -6.81 19.71
CA HIS A 103 -2.19 -6.25 19.43
C HIS A 103 -1.89 -5.02 20.29
N LYS A 104 -2.85 -4.09 20.39
CA LYS A 104 -2.71 -2.91 21.27
C LYS A 104 -2.49 -3.32 22.73
N ALA A 105 -3.29 -4.26 23.25
CA ALA A 105 -3.18 -4.74 24.62
C ALA A 105 -1.80 -5.37 24.92
N VAL A 106 -1.29 -6.18 23.99
CA VAL A 106 0.05 -6.78 24.10
C VAL A 106 1.13 -5.71 24.11
N VAL A 107 1.07 -4.75 23.20
CA VAL A 107 2.06 -3.64 23.15
C VAL A 107 2.02 -2.84 24.45
N GLN A 108 0.85 -2.47 24.94
CA GLN A 108 0.70 -1.73 26.20
C GLN A 108 1.22 -2.54 27.41
N TYR A 109 0.93 -3.82 27.45
CA TYR A 109 1.44 -4.69 28.51
C TYR A 109 2.96 -4.77 28.49
N LEU A 110 3.56 -4.96 27.32
CA LEU A 110 5.02 -4.97 27.17
C LEU A 110 5.63 -3.63 27.57
N GLN A 111 5.03 -2.51 27.19
CA GLN A 111 5.49 -1.18 27.59
C GLN A 111 5.45 -0.99 29.12
N THR A 112 4.43 -1.52 29.78
CA THR A 112 4.34 -1.48 31.24
C THR A 112 5.43 -2.34 31.88
N LEU A 113 5.69 -3.53 31.35
CA LEU A 113 6.79 -4.38 31.81
C LEU A 113 8.15 -3.72 31.62
N VAL A 114 8.38 -3.10 30.45
CA VAL A 114 9.61 -2.33 30.17
C VAL A 114 9.79 -1.18 31.16
N GLY A 115 8.71 -0.44 31.46
CA GLY A 115 8.75 0.66 32.43
C GLY A 115 9.04 0.23 33.88
N ALA A 116 8.72 -1.02 34.25
CA ALA A 116 8.99 -1.60 35.56
C ALA A 116 10.33 -2.35 35.65
N ALA A 117 10.94 -2.70 34.51
CA ALA A 117 12.16 -3.48 34.44
C ALA A 117 13.41 -2.60 34.50
N ARG A 118 14.49 -3.15 35.07
CA ARG A 118 15.85 -2.59 34.91
C ARG A 118 16.48 -3.18 33.66
N ILE A 119 16.65 -2.33 32.63
CA ILE A 119 17.16 -2.73 31.32
C ILE A 119 18.55 -2.12 31.13
N GLU A 120 19.52 -2.94 30.73
CA GLU A 120 20.90 -2.51 30.49
C GLU A 120 21.28 -2.82 29.02
N GLY A 121 21.99 -1.90 28.38
CA GLY A 121 22.55 -2.08 27.03
C GLY A 121 21.67 -1.64 25.86
N ILE A 122 20.36 -1.38 26.08
CA ILE A 122 19.46 -0.83 25.06
C ILE A 122 18.49 0.15 25.71
N GLU A 123 18.09 1.18 24.95
CA GLU A 123 17.02 2.08 25.36
C GLU A 123 15.69 1.61 24.77
N LEU A 124 14.70 1.31 25.63
CA LEU A 124 13.34 0.97 25.24
C LEU A 124 12.37 1.98 25.83
N GLN A 125 11.35 2.38 25.05
CA GLN A 125 10.30 3.24 25.55
C GLN A 125 9.32 2.43 26.40
N GLY A 126 9.35 2.67 27.70
CA GLY A 126 8.41 2.11 28.65
C GLY A 126 7.26 3.05 28.97
N ALA A 127 6.15 2.52 29.44
CA ALA A 127 5.03 3.27 29.97
C ALA A 127 4.89 3.01 31.49
N THR A 128 4.63 4.07 32.25
CA THR A 128 4.44 3.98 33.72
C THR A 128 3.01 3.68 34.13
N SER A 129 2.06 3.71 33.18
CA SER A 129 0.64 3.45 33.43
C SER A 129 0.00 2.74 32.24
N PRO A 130 -0.85 1.73 32.48
CA PRO A 130 -1.64 1.08 31.44
C PRO A 130 -2.83 1.97 31.08
N LEU A 131 -2.59 3.06 30.34
CA LEU A 131 -3.67 3.89 29.81
C LEU A 131 -4.32 3.17 28.63
N LEU A 132 -5.53 2.69 28.85
CA LEU A 132 -6.47 2.32 27.81
C LEU A 132 -6.96 3.62 27.15
N GLN A 133 -6.44 3.93 25.96
CA GLN A 133 -7.03 4.90 25.05
C GLN A 133 -7.58 4.18 23.82
#